data_04a1304026346ce6757a44c8915e18d2
#
_entry.id   04a1304026346ce6757a44c8915e18d2
#
_cell.length_a   1.000
_cell.length_b   1.000
_cell.length_c   1.000
_cell.angle_alpha   90.00
_cell.angle_beta   90.00
_cell.angle_gamma   90.00
#
_symmetry.space_group_name_H-M   'P 1'
#
loop_
_entity.id
_entity.type
_entity.pdbx_description
1 polymer ?
#
loop_
_entity_poly.entity_id
_entity_poly.type
_entity_poly.pdbx_seq_one_letter_code
_entity_poly.pdbx_strand_id
1 'polypeptide(L)'
;MKLKQDLKRNIEKLMAQGATYVDARWYPFEETNSLMMWNGNLKDLSASSQSGVGVRVLYGGAWGFSAASRLEDLAAIFDKAFDNARTAAERVDFPVRLAEKDTVQSSFASPNQIDPFSVPLTEKLEFLRSMDAKLNQAGVAQRVAALNFVKRQIVFLDSEGSEI
;
A
#
# COMPACT_ATOMS: atom_id res chain seq x y z
N MET A 1 13.53 -2.88 -12.88
CA MET A 1 13.74 -4.22 -13.47
C MET A 1 14.33 -5.24 -12.48
N LYS A 2 15.44 -4.98 -11.80
CA LYS A 2 16.11 -5.97 -10.93
C LYS A 2 15.21 -6.48 -9.78
N LEU A 3 14.61 -5.58 -9.00
CA LEU A 3 13.79 -5.97 -7.85
C LEU A 3 12.59 -6.85 -8.23
N LYS A 4 11.91 -6.55 -9.35
CA LYS A 4 10.80 -7.36 -9.85
C LYS A 4 11.23 -8.80 -10.18
N GLN A 5 12.43 -8.99 -10.74
CA GLN A 5 13.00 -10.31 -11.00
C GLN A 5 13.35 -11.03 -9.69
N ASP A 6 13.86 -10.28 -8.69
CA ASP A 6 14.15 -10.84 -7.37
C ASP A 6 12.87 -11.28 -6.64
N LEU A 7 11.76 -10.51 -6.76
CA LEU A 7 10.45 -10.91 -6.25
C LEU A 7 9.96 -12.21 -6.90
N LYS A 8 10.00 -12.30 -8.24
CA LYS A 8 9.60 -13.52 -8.97
C LYS A 8 10.40 -14.75 -8.53
N ARG A 9 11.72 -14.61 -8.44
CA ARG A 9 12.60 -15.71 -8.00
C ARG A 9 12.26 -16.20 -6.59
N ASN A 10 11.94 -15.30 -5.67
CA ASN A 10 11.55 -15.69 -4.32
C ASN A 10 10.16 -16.34 -4.28
N ILE A 11 9.21 -15.90 -5.11
CA ILE A 11 7.91 -16.56 -5.29
C ILE A 11 8.13 -18.01 -5.78
N GLU A 12 8.91 -18.20 -6.86
CA GLU A 12 9.23 -19.52 -7.42
C GLU A 12 9.91 -20.43 -6.39
N LYS A 13 10.85 -19.88 -5.59
CA LYS A 13 11.52 -20.59 -4.50
C LYS A 13 10.52 -21.17 -3.50
N LEU A 14 9.56 -20.36 -3.03
CA LEU A 14 8.59 -20.81 -2.05
C LEU A 14 7.57 -21.79 -2.63
N MET A 15 7.19 -21.64 -3.88
CA MET A 15 6.36 -22.62 -4.59
C MET A 15 7.07 -23.98 -4.68
N ALA A 16 8.38 -24.00 -4.98
CA ALA A 16 9.19 -25.22 -4.99
C ALA A 16 9.33 -25.86 -3.59
N GLN A 17 9.16 -25.08 -2.52
CA GLN A 17 9.15 -25.56 -1.14
C GLN A 17 7.77 -26.05 -0.65
N GLY A 18 6.76 -26.05 -1.53
CA GLY A 18 5.43 -26.57 -1.25
C GLY A 18 4.38 -25.54 -0.84
N ALA A 19 4.68 -24.24 -0.98
CA ALA A 19 3.62 -23.23 -0.89
C ALA A 19 2.58 -23.49 -1.99
N THR A 20 1.29 -23.31 -1.66
CA THR A 20 0.20 -23.46 -2.62
C THR A 20 -0.17 -22.15 -3.31
N TYR A 21 0.23 -21.03 -2.72
CA TYR A 21 0.11 -19.70 -3.30
C TYR A 21 1.06 -18.74 -2.61
N VAL A 22 1.62 -17.82 -3.39
CA VAL A 22 2.48 -16.73 -2.90
C VAL A 22 2.12 -15.45 -3.64
N ASP A 23 1.95 -14.35 -2.93
CA ASP A 23 1.91 -13.02 -3.55
C ASP A 23 2.85 -12.04 -2.86
N ALA A 24 3.30 -11.08 -3.63
CA ALA A 24 4.11 -9.96 -3.16
C ALA A 24 3.53 -8.64 -3.66
N ARG A 25 3.43 -7.67 -2.76
CA ARG A 25 3.07 -6.29 -3.05
C ARG A 25 4.23 -5.40 -2.69
N TRP A 26 4.81 -4.81 -3.70
CA TRP A 26 5.87 -3.82 -3.54
C TRP A 26 5.31 -2.42 -3.75
N TYR A 27 5.56 -1.57 -2.77
CA TYR A 27 5.30 -0.13 -2.82
C TYR A 27 6.63 0.60 -3.02
N PRO A 28 7.00 0.94 -4.28
CA PRO A 28 8.20 1.74 -4.55
C PRO A 28 8.19 3.05 -3.77
N PHE A 29 7.03 3.67 -3.69
CA PHE A 29 6.75 4.83 -2.85
C PHE A 29 5.25 4.94 -2.52
N GLU A 30 4.98 5.51 -1.37
CA GLU A 30 3.70 6.12 -1.01
C GLU A 30 4.00 7.47 -0.37
N GLU A 31 3.52 8.54 -0.98
CA GLU A 31 3.65 9.91 -0.52
C GLU A 31 2.29 10.40 -0.03
N THR A 32 2.25 11.01 1.14
CA THR A 32 1.04 11.62 1.69
C THR A 32 1.31 13.05 2.07
N ASN A 33 0.35 13.94 1.78
CA ASN A 33 0.32 15.31 2.26
C ASN A 33 -1.02 15.56 2.95
N SER A 34 -0.98 16.15 4.13
CA SER A 34 -2.15 16.58 4.90
C SER A 34 -2.03 18.05 5.27
N LEU A 35 -3.10 18.77 5.04
CA LEU A 35 -3.26 20.17 5.47
C LEU A 35 -4.62 20.30 6.14
N MET A 36 -4.69 20.90 7.32
CA MET A 36 -5.95 21.12 8.03
C MET A 36 -5.99 22.50 8.67
N MET A 37 -7.09 23.18 8.44
CA MET A 37 -7.45 24.40 9.14
C MET A 37 -8.62 24.13 10.09
N TRP A 38 -8.54 24.70 11.29
CA TRP A 38 -9.60 24.70 12.28
C TRP A 38 -9.85 26.11 12.76
N ASN A 39 -11.07 26.60 12.56
CA ASN A 39 -11.48 27.98 12.96
C ASN A 39 -10.49 29.05 12.47
N GLY A 40 -10.06 28.96 11.20
CA GLY A 40 -9.13 29.91 10.58
C GLY A 40 -7.66 29.71 10.90
N ASN A 41 -7.31 28.74 11.75
CA ASN A 41 -5.92 28.45 12.12
C ASN A 41 -5.42 27.18 11.47
N LEU A 42 -4.20 27.21 10.92
CA LEU A 42 -3.53 26.00 10.44
C LEU A 42 -3.20 25.09 11.63
N LYS A 43 -3.75 23.86 11.62
CA LYS A 43 -3.57 22.86 12.69
C LYS A 43 -2.73 21.68 12.29
N ASP A 44 -2.74 21.30 11.02
CA ASP A 44 -1.89 20.26 10.47
C ASP A 44 -1.28 20.74 9.16
N LEU A 45 -0.02 20.46 9.01
CA LEU A 45 0.76 20.56 7.79
C LEU A 45 1.81 19.47 7.83
N SER A 46 1.48 18.33 7.25
CA SER A 46 2.36 17.17 7.27
C SER A 46 2.58 16.59 5.88
N ALA A 47 3.77 16.04 5.69
CA ALA A 47 4.16 15.30 4.51
C ALA A 47 4.95 14.07 4.96
N SER A 48 4.66 12.93 4.35
CA SER A 48 5.44 11.72 4.58
C SER A 48 5.67 10.98 3.28
N SER A 49 6.75 10.21 3.25
CA SER A 49 7.07 9.30 2.16
C SER A 49 7.52 7.97 2.76
N GLN A 50 7.00 6.88 2.23
CA GLN A 50 7.34 5.54 2.67
C GLN A 50 7.41 4.59 1.47
N SER A 51 8.12 3.48 1.66
CA SER A 51 8.23 2.38 0.72
C SER A 51 8.23 1.06 1.48
N GLY A 52 8.00 -0.04 0.78
CA GLY A 52 8.06 -1.35 1.42
C GLY A 52 7.55 -2.48 0.55
N VAL A 53 7.69 -3.69 1.07
CA VAL A 53 7.15 -4.90 0.46
C VAL A 53 6.38 -5.70 1.50
N GLY A 54 5.22 -6.22 1.11
CA GLY A 54 4.46 -7.20 1.86
C GLY A 54 4.38 -8.50 1.08
N VAL A 55 4.55 -9.63 1.77
CA VAL A 55 4.50 -10.97 1.18
C VAL A 55 3.46 -11.79 1.93
N ARG A 56 2.61 -12.49 1.18
CA ARG A 56 1.70 -13.50 1.73
C ARG A 56 2.00 -14.85 1.13
N VAL A 57 1.90 -15.85 1.96
CA VAL A 57 2.13 -17.25 1.58
C VAL A 57 0.98 -18.10 2.09
N LEU A 58 0.44 -18.97 1.25
CA LEU A 58 -0.50 -20.01 1.64
C LEU A 58 0.24 -21.35 1.64
N TYR A 59 0.25 -22.02 2.78
CA TYR A 59 0.86 -23.34 2.96
C TYR A 59 0.01 -24.19 3.88
N GLY A 60 -0.28 -25.43 3.49
CA GLY A 60 -1.12 -26.34 4.29
C GLY A 60 -2.49 -25.79 4.65
N GLY A 61 -3.06 -24.89 3.83
CA GLY A 61 -4.33 -24.22 4.07
C GLY A 61 -4.28 -23.05 5.05
N ALA A 62 -3.08 -22.63 5.51
CA ALA A 62 -2.91 -21.49 6.41
C ALA A 62 -2.13 -20.35 5.75
N TRP A 63 -2.50 -19.12 6.10
CA TRP A 63 -1.82 -17.92 5.65
C TRP A 63 -0.65 -17.55 6.57
N GLY A 64 0.47 -17.20 5.95
CA GLY A 64 1.56 -16.48 6.57
C GLY A 64 1.77 -15.13 5.90
N PHE A 65 2.19 -14.15 6.68
CA PHE A 65 2.48 -12.80 6.23
C PHE A 65 3.77 -12.28 6.82
N SER A 66 4.50 -11.51 6.01
CA SER A 66 5.64 -10.71 6.45
C SER A 66 5.72 -9.44 5.63
N ALA A 67 6.23 -8.36 6.24
CA ALA A 67 6.43 -7.10 5.54
C ALA A 67 7.68 -6.39 6.08
N ALA A 68 8.30 -5.56 5.23
CA ALA A 68 9.37 -4.67 5.64
C ALA A 68 9.40 -3.40 4.78
N SER A 69 9.86 -2.31 5.39
CA SER A 69 10.11 -1.04 4.70
C SER A 69 11.51 -0.99 4.05
N ARG A 70 12.42 -1.86 4.49
CA ARG A 70 13.77 -2.01 3.94
C ARG A 70 13.86 -3.28 3.12
N LEU A 71 14.49 -3.20 1.95
CA LEU A 71 14.55 -4.28 0.98
C LEU A 71 15.94 -4.94 0.91
N GLU A 72 16.82 -4.65 1.88
CA GLU A 72 18.21 -5.13 1.92
C GLU A 72 18.28 -6.66 1.99
N ASP A 73 17.33 -7.28 2.66
CA ASP A 73 17.20 -8.74 2.70
C ASP A 73 15.78 -9.18 2.28
N LEU A 74 15.53 -9.08 0.98
CA LEU A 74 14.25 -9.49 0.41
C LEU A 74 13.95 -10.97 0.68
N ALA A 75 14.95 -11.85 0.61
CA ALA A 75 14.77 -13.28 0.82
C ALA A 75 14.26 -13.58 2.23
N ALA A 76 14.81 -12.93 3.26
CA ALA A 76 14.37 -13.12 4.64
C ALA A 76 12.90 -12.73 4.86
N ILE A 77 12.38 -11.75 4.12
CA ILE A 77 10.95 -11.37 4.20
C ILE A 77 10.07 -12.53 3.68
N PHE A 78 10.45 -13.13 2.56
CA PHE A 78 9.75 -14.29 2.00
C PHE A 78 9.84 -15.50 2.91
N ASP A 79 11.04 -15.82 3.39
CA ASP A 79 11.27 -16.96 4.27
C ASP A 79 10.46 -16.82 5.58
N LYS A 80 10.42 -15.61 6.16
CA LYS A 80 9.60 -15.32 7.35
C LYS A 80 8.09 -15.48 7.08
N ALA A 81 7.59 -15.04 5.93
CA ALA A 81 6.19 -15.25 5.57
C ALA A 81 5.87 -16.75 5.43
N PHE A 82 6.78 -17.52 4.86
CA PHE A 82 6.64 -18.95 4.71
C PHE A 82 6.67 -19.69 6.06
N ASP A 83 7.60 -19.35 6.95
CA ASP A 83 7.68 -19.92 8.29
C ASP A 83 6.42 -19.60 9.12
N ASN A 84 5.87 -18.39 9.00
CA ASN A 84 4.61 -18.03 9.62
C ASN A 84 3.45 -18.89 9.09
N ALA A 85 3.40 -19.16 7.77
CA ALA A 85 2.39 -20.03 7.17
C ALA A 85 2.53 -21.47 7.65
N ARG A 86 3.75 -22.01 7.72
CA ARG A 86 4.03 -23.37 8.22
C ARG A 86 3.60 -23.53 9.66
N THR A 87 3.96 -22.59 10.52
CA THR A 87 3.58 -22.61 11.94
C THR A 87 2.05 -22.53 12.11
N ALA A 88 1.38 -21.71 11.32
CA ALA A 88 -0.07 -21.60 11.34
C ALA A 88 -0.76 -22.87 10.83
N ALA A 89 -0.18 -23.54 9.83
CA ALA A 89 -0.72 -24.78 9.26
C ALA A 89 -0.81 -25.95 10.27
N GLU A 90 0.04 -25.95 11.30
CA GLU A 90 0.01 -26.96 12.37
C GLU A 90 -1.26 -26.87 13.23
N ARG A 91 -2.00 -25.75 13.17
CA ARG A 91 -3.15 -25.46 14.05
C ARG A 91 -4.40 -25.04 13.28
N VAL A 92 -4.40 -25.19 11.94
CA VAL A 92 -5.54 -24.78 11.14
C VAL A 92 -6.63 -25.84 11.18
N ASP A 93 -7.81 -25.48 11.69
CA ASP A 93 -8.99 -26.37 11.73
C ASP A 93 -9.77 -26.31 10.40
N PHE A 94 -9.75 -25.16 9.75
CA PHE A 94 -10.47 -24.90 8.50
C PHE A 94 -9.48 -24.42 7.41
N PRO A 95 -8.91 -25.36 6.61
CA PRO A 95 -7.91 -25.00 5.60
C PRO A 95 -8.52 -24.11 4.50
N VAL A 96 -7.82 -23.01 4.22
CA VAL A 96 -8.17 -22.09 3.14
C VAL A 96 -7.94 -22.77 1.80
N ARG A 97 -8.92 -22.61 0.90
CA ARG A 97 -8.80 -22.95 -0.51
C ARG A 97 -9.11 -21.70 -1.34
N LEU A 98 -8.21 -21.35 -2.25
CA LEU A 98 -8.44 -20.23 -3.15
C LEU A 98 -9.40 -20.64 -4.26
N ALA A 99 -10.28 -19.72 -4.66
CA ALA A 99 -11.06 -19.88 -5.87
C ALA A 99 -10.16 -19.73 -7.10
N GLU A 100 -10.50 -20.40 -8.18
CA GLU A 100 -9.88 -20.17 -9.47
C GLU A 100 -10.11 -18.73 -9.94
N LYS A 101 -9.09 -18.14 -10.53
CA LYS A 101 -9.14 -16.79 -11.10
C LYS A 101 -8.33 -16.72 -12.38
N ASP A 102 -8.68 -15.79 -13.24
CA ASP A 102 -7.88 -15.49 -14.42
C ASP A 102 -6.55 -14.81 -14.03
N THR A 103 -5.51 -15.15 -14.76
CA THR A 103 -4.22 -14.45 -14.67
C THR A 103 -4.35 -13.06 -15.29
N VAL A 104 -3.95 -12.03 -14.54
CA VAL A 104 -4.03 -10.64 -14.98
C VAL A 104 -2.64 -10.07 -15.17
N GLN A 105 -2.34 -9.60 -16.38
CA GLN A 105 -1.15 -8.81 -16.69
C GLN A 105 -1.60 -7.44 -17.20
N SER A 106 -1.49 -6.44 -16.35
CA SER A 106 -2.04 -5.12 -16.63
C SER A 106 -1.24 -4.03 -15.92
N SER A 107 -1.48 -2.80 -16.33
CA SER A 107 -1.05 -1.62 -15.60
C SER A 107 -2.17 -0.59 -15.62
N PHE A 108 -2.37 0.07 -14.52
CA PHE A 108 -3.42 1.07 -14.33
C PHE A 108 -2.85 2.33 -13.67
N ALA A 109 -3.28 3.48 -14.17
CA ALA A 109 -3.01 4.77 -13.53
C ALA A 109 -4.35 5.50 -13.32
N SER A 110 -4.59 5.98 -12.10
CA SER A 110 -5.77 6.81 -11.82
C SER A 110 -5.69 8.11 -12.62
N PRO A 111 -6.70 8.44 -13.44
CA PRO A 111 -6.71 9.70 -14.17
C PRO A 111 -6.86 10.87 -13.21
N ASN A 112 -6.07 11.90 -13.41
CA ASN A 112 -6.18 13.17 -12.72
C ASN A 112 -5.94 14.32 -13.70
N GLN A 113 -6.70 15.40 -13.57
CA GLN A 113 -6.50 16.59 -14.39
C GLN A 113 -5.32 17.42 -13.88
N ILE A 114 -5.10 17.43 -12.57
CA ILE A 114 -4.02 18.16 -11.90
C ILE A 114 -3.40 17.21 -10.88
N ASP A 115 -2.06 17.03 -10.96
CA ASP A 115 -1.33 16.33 -9.91
C ASP A 115 -1.26 17.24 -8.66
N PRO A 116 -1.94 16.87 -7.55
CA PRO A 116 -1.96 17.72 -6.36
C PRO A 116 -0.58 17.87 -5.71
N PHE A 117 0.37 16.97 -5.99
CA PHE A 117 1.74 17.10 -5.49
C PHE A 117 2.54 18.15 -6.26
N SER A 118 2.15 18.51 -7.48
CA SER A 118 2.76 19.59 -8.26
C SER A 118 2.24 20.99 -7.91
N VAL A 119 1.09 21.08 -7.22
CA VAL A 119 0.50 22.37 -6.81
C VAL A 119 1.30 22.98 -5.66
N PRO A 120 1.73 24.26 -5.76
CA PRO A 120 2.45 24.94 -4.70
C PRO A 120 1.71 24.96 -3.36
N LEU A 121 2.45 24.86 -2.26
CA LEU A 121 1.87 24.89 -0.92
C LEU A 121 1.06 26.17 -0.66
N THR A 122 1.52 27.32 -1.17
CA THR A 122 0.82 28.60 -1.05
C THR A 122 -0.58 28.55 -1.63
N GLU A 123 -0.75 27.98 -2.83
CA GLU A 123 -2.05 27.84 -3.47
C GLU A 123 -2.98 26.91 -2.70
N LYS A 124 -2.47 25.80 -2.16
CA LYS A 124 -3.23 24.89 -1.28
C LYS A 124 -3.72 25.60 -0.02
N LEU A 125 -2.85 26.40 0.59
CA LEU A 125 -3.21 27.17 1.80
C LEU A 125 -4.23 28.27 1.48
N GLU A 126 -4.11 28.97 0.37
CA GLU A 126 -5.08 29.98 -0.10
C GLU A 126 -6.44 29.34 -0.37
N PHE A 127 -6.46 28.17 -1.01
CA PHE A 127 -7.67 27.41 -1.21
C PHE A 127 -8.34 27.04 0.13
N LEU A 128 -7.58 26.48 1.09
CA LEU A 128 -8.11 26.16 2.43
C LEU A 128 -8.65 27.37 3.16
N ARG A 129 -7.93 28.51 3.11
CA ARG A 129 -8.40 29.78 3.71
C ARG A 129 -9.72 30.25 3.09
N SER A 130 -9.83 30.11 1.77
CA SER A 130 -11.07 30.47 1.07
C SER A 130 -12.25 29.58 1.49
N MET A 131 -12.02 28.29 1.72
CA MET A 131 -13.04 27.36 2.20
C MET A 131 -13.42 27.66 3.65
N ASP A 132 -12.43 27.87 4.53
CA ASP A 132 -12.68 28.25 5.94
C ASP A 132 -13.47 29.55 6.05
N ALA A 133 -13.14 30.55 5.23
CA ALA A 133 -13.87 31.82 5.19
C ALA A 133 -15.35 31.66 4.78
N LYS A 134 -15.63 30.78 3.79
CA LYS A 134 -17.00 30.46 3.39
C LYS A 134 -17.79 29.71 4.47
N LEU A 135 -17.14 28.92 5.28
CA LEU A 135 -17.74 28.22 6.42
C LEU A 135 -17.95 29.14 7.64
N ASN A 136 -17.30 30.31 7.68
CA ASN A 136 -17.38 31.25 8.79
C ASN A 136 -18.70 32.06 8.74
N GLN A 137 -19.77 31.42 9.17
CA GLN A 137 -21.11 32.00 9.17
C GLN A 137 -21.67 32.10 10.59
N ALA A 138 -22.69 32.96 10.77
CA ALA A 138 -23.37 33.09 12.06
C ALA A 138 -23.97 31.76 12.53
N GLY A 139 -23.71 31.39 13.79
CA GLY A 139 -24.16 30.13 14.38
C GLY A 139 -23.22 28.94 14.19
N VAL A 140 -22.14 29.07 13.41
CA VAL A 140 -21.12 28.05 13.28
C VAL A 140 -20.07 28.20 14.37
N ALA A 141 -20.11 27.33 15.37
CA ALA A 141 -19.15 27.35 16.48
C ALA A 141 -17.78 26.71 16.12
N GLN A 142 -17.79 25.73 15.25
CA GLN A 142 -16.58 25.03 14.81
C GLN A 142 -16.61 24.77 13.29
N ARG A 143 -15.50 24.99 12.64
CA ARG A 143 -15.33 24.71 11.22
C ARG A 143 -13.97 24.09 10.95
N VAL A 144 -13.95 23.13 10.06
CA VAL A 144 -12.75 22.40 9.62
C VAL A 144 -12.71 22.39 8.11
N ALA A 145 -11.57 22.76 7.54
CA ALA A 145 -11.26 22.57 6.15
C ALA A 145 -9.96 21.75 6.04
N ALA A 146 -9.98 20.66 5.30
CA ALA A 146 -8.81 19.80 5.16
C ALA A 146 -8.58 19.37 3.70
N LEU A 147 -7.31 19.22 3.34
CA LEU A 147 -6.85 18.62 2.10
C LEU A 147 -5.94 17.44 2.45
N ASN A 148 -6.27 16.26 1.90
CA ASN A 148 -5.45 15.07 2.04
C ASN A 148 -5.17 14.51 0.66
N PHE A 149 -3.89 14.27 0.36
CA PHE A 149 -3.44 13.72 -0.90
C PHE A 149 -2.60 12.49 -0.66
N VAL A 150 -2.82 11.47 -1.47
CA VAL A 150 -2.00 10.25 -1.48
C VAL A 150 -1.58 9.97 -2.92
N LYS A 151 -0.28 9.79 -3.12
CA LYS A 151 0.31 9.33 -4.37
C LYS A 151 1.12 8.09 -4.09
N ARG A 152 0.79 6.99 -4.76
CA ARG A 152 1.49 5.72 -4.56
C ARG A 152 1.63 4.94 -5.85
N GLN A 153 2.65 4.13 -5.89
CA GLN A 153 2.81 3.08 -6.87
C GLN A 153 2.76 1.73 -6.17
N ILE A 154 2.07 0.78 -6.78
CA ILE A 154 1.98 -0.60 -6.30
C ILE A 154 2.41 -1.50 -7.45
N VAL A 155 3.29 -2.44 -7.15
CA VAL A 155 3.62 -3.55 -8.04
C VAL A 155 3.14 -4.83 -7.36
N PHE A 156 2.21 -5.52 -7.99
CA PHE A 156 1.68 -6.79 -7.51
C PHE A 156 2.17 -7.93 -8.39
N LEU A 157 2.63 -8.99 -7.74
CA LEU A 157 3.04 -10.24 -8.38
C LEU A 157 2.49 -11.42 -7.59
N ASP A 158 2.04 -12.46 -8.27
CA ASP A 158 1.66 -13.71 -7.62
C ASP A 158 2.21 -14.96 -8.32
N SER A 159 2.06 -16.09 -7.64
CA SER A 159 2.50 -17.39 -8.12
C SER A 159 1.65 -17.97 -9.26
N GLU A 160 0.48 -17.37 -9.55
CA GLU A 160 -0.42 -17.74 -10.64
C GLU A 160 -0.12 -16.95 -11.92
N GLY A 161 0.92 -16.11 -11.91
CA GLY A 161 1.41 -15.35 -13.05
C GLY A 161 0.78 -13.97 -13.22
N SER A 162 -0.04 -13.51 -12.27
CA SER A 162 -0.57 -12.14 -12.34
C SER A 162 0.53 -11.12 -12.02
N GLU A 163 0.48 -10.01 -12.75
CA GLU A 163 1.41 -8.91 -12.69
C GLU A 163 0.69 -7.59 -12.98
N ILE A 164 0.62 -6.71 -11.97
CA ILE A 164 -0.08 -5.42 -12.03
C ILE A 164 0.84 -4.31 -11.53
#